data_2c57fac3490c40bcf1179c67dec09e0d
#
_entry.id   2c57fac3490c40bcf1179c67dec09e0d
#
_cell.length_a   1.000
_cell.length_b   1.000
_cell.length_c   1.000
_cell.angle_alpha   90.00
_cell.angle_beta   90.00
_cell.angle_gamma   90.00
#
_symmetry.space_group_name_H-M   'P 1'
#
loop_
_entity.id
_entity.type
_entity.pdbx_description
1 polymer ?
#
loop_
_entity_poly.entity_id
_entity_poly.type
_entity_poly.pdbx_seq_one_letter_code
_entity_poly.pdbx_strand_id
1 'polypeptide(L)'
;MKKNLKTIIAVLALGFAGTIQAQETTQEAIDNYDQKFKLGIGANVGYIFDEPYDFSLGADVRLQYDLTQRTSLTLTTGFTNLFIGDDIEDLGFIPVKAGFKGFIFEDRFYLMGEVGAAFAVTNDYDKTSLLLAPSIGYATKYIDLSLRYEYYNDFPKANGGEGVGQLALRLAYGFDL
;
A
#
# COMPACT_ATOMS: atom_id res chain seq x y z
N MET A 1 -9.94 8.07 22.12
CA MET A 1 -9.34 7.58 20.87
C MET A 1 -8.26 8.51 20.25
N LYS A 2 -8.25 9.82 20.48
CA LYS A 2 -7.22 10.75 19.91
C LYS A 2 -5.77 10.56 20.43
N LYS A 3 -5.55 9.85 21.54
CA LYS A 3 -4.19 9.61 22.10
C LYS A 3 -3.38 8.56 21.33
N ASN A 4 -4.02 7.57 20.73
CA ASN A 4 -3.33 6.44 20.07
C ASN A 4 -2.77 6.81 18.69
N LEU A 5 -3.41 7.75 17.99
CA LEU A 5 -2.96 8.18 16.66
C LEU A 5 -1.60 8.92 16.74
N LYS A 6 -1.39 9.74 17.78
CA LYS A 6 -0.11 10.44 17.99
C LYS A 6 1.03 9.47 18.30
N THR A 7 0.74 8.36 18.97
CA THR A 7 1.74 7.33 19.31
C THR A 7 2.13 6.52 18.08
N ILE A 8 1.18 6.23 17.18
CA ILE A 8 1.45 5.52 15.91
C ILE A 8 2.28 6.40 14.96
N ILE A 9 1.96 7.69 14.87
CA ILE A 9 2.73 8.65 14.07
C ILE A 9 4.16 8.82 14.64
N ALA A 10 4.32 8.82 15.98
CA ALA A 10 5.63 8.91 16.60
C ALA A 10 6.49 7.65 16.37
N VAL A 11 5.90 6.46 16.36
CA VAL A 11 6.60 5.20 16.05
C VAL A 11 7.01 5.13 14.58
N LEU A 12 6.17 5.60 13.67
CA LEU A 12 6.51 5.74 12.26
C LEU A 12 7.63 6.78 12.03
N ALA A 13 7.59 7.91 12.75
CA ALA A 13 8.62 8.96 12.66
C ALA A 13 9.98 8.50 13.22
N LEU A 14 9.98 7.68 14.28
CA LEU A 14 11.20 7.11 14.86
C LEU A 14 11.82 6.03 13.94
N GLY A 15 11.02 5.30 13.17
CA GLY A 15 11.51 4.39 12.14
C GLY A 15 12.24 5.13 10.99
N PHE A 16 11.82 6.34 10.68
CA PHE A 16 12.48 7.19 9.67
C PHE A 16 13.75 7.88 10.19
N ALA A 17 13.83 8.19 11.49
CA ALA A 17 14.99 8.87 12.06
C ALA A 17 16.25 7.97 12.14
N GLY A 18 16.09 6.65 12.17
CA GLY A 18 17.20 5.68 12.14
C GLY A 18 17.91 5.58 10.80
N THR A 19 17.33 6.12 9.73
CA THR A 19 17.89 6.04 8.37
C THR A 19 18.80 7.21 8.00
N ILE A 20 18.89 8.25 8.83
CA ILE A 20 19.66 9.48 8.50
C ILE A 20 21.18 9.24 8.58
N GLN A 21 21.68 8.24 9.30
CA GLN A 21 23.10 7.90 9.32
C GLN A 21 23.56 7.05 8.12
N ALA A 22 22.64 6.61 7.25
CA ALA A 22 22.94 5.83 6.06
C ALA A 22 23.15 6.70 4.79
N GLN A 23 23.13 8.03 4.90
CA GLN A 23 23.13 8.91 3.71
C GLN A 23 24.42 8.87 2.91
N GLU A 24 25.59 8.73 3.55
CA GLU A 24 26.87 8.64 2.80
C GLU A 24 27.02 7.31 2.05
N THR A 25 26.57 6.22 2.65
CA THR A 25 26.59 4.88 2.03
C THR A 25 25.52 4.73 0.93
N THR A 26 24.42 5.50 1.01
CA THR A 26 23.32 5.43 0.06
C THR A 26 23.68 6.07 -1.29
N GLN A 27 24.43 7.17 -1.29
CA GLN A 27 24.82 7.85 -2.52
C GLN A 27 25.76 6.97 -3.37
N GLU A 28 26.78 6.35 -2.75
CA GLU A 28 27.65 5.40 -3.45
C GLU A 28 26.92 4.16 -3.96
N ALA A 29 25.91 3.68 -3.21
CA ALA A 29 25.09 2.53 -3.61
C ALA A 29 24.15 2.87 -4.78
N ILE A 30 23.67 4.10 -4.88
CA ILE A 30 22.85 4.58 -6.01
C ILE A 30 23.74 4.74 -7.27
N ASP A 31 24.92 5.34 -7.12
CA ASP A 31 25.81 5.64 -8.25
C ASP A 31 26.39 4.38 -8.93
N ASN A 32 26.47 3.27 -8.20
CA ASN A 32 27.05 2.00 -8.69
C ASN A 32 25.98 0.94 -9.05
N TYR A 33 24.69 1.23 -8.91
CA TYR A 33 23.61 0.29 -9.21
C TYR A 33 22.98 0.56 -10.59
N ASP A 34 22.87 -0.49 -11.40
CA ASP A 34 22.14 -0.43 -12.67
C ASP A 34 20.64 -0.37 -12.40
N GLN A 35 20.12 0.86 -12.36
CA GLN A 35 18.74 1.16 -12.01
C GLN A 35 17.78 0.58 -13.03
N LYS A 36 16.77 -0.16 -12.56
CA LYS A 36 15.81 -0.88 -13.41
C LYS A 36 14.38 -0.56 -13.07
N PHE A 37 13.56 -0.62 -14.10
CA PHE A 37 12.11 -0.61 -13.93
C PHE A 37 11.59 -2.05 -13.87
N LYS A 38 10.62 -2.28 -12.99
CA LYS A 38 9.88 -3.53 -12.90
C LYS A 38 8.39 -3.22 -12.94
N LEU A 39 7.65 -4.06 -13.62
CA LEU A 39 6.20 -4.01 -13.64
C LEU A 39 5.63 -5.23 -12.93
N GLY A 40 4.70 -5.02 -12.01
CA GLY A 40 4.00 -6.08 -11.29
C GLY A 40 2.50 -6.00 -11.53
N ILE A 41 1.87 -7.14 -11.80
CA ILE A 41 0.41 -7.27 -11.87
C ILE A 41 -0.02 -8.15 -10.71
N GLY A 42 -0.95 -7.69 -9.90
CA GLY A 42 -1.36 -8.36 -8.66
C GLY A 42 -2.86 -8.44 -8.48
N ALA A 43 -3.26 -9.44 -7.70
CA ALA A 43 -4.60 -9.57 -7.15
C ALA A 43 -4.55 -9.37 -5.64
N ASN A 44 -5.61 -8.80 -5.09
CA ASN A 44 -5.73 -8.48 -3.67
C ASN A 44 -7.03 -9.06 -3.11
N VAL A 45 -6.96 -9.58 -1.90
CA VAL A 45 -8.14 -9.89 -1.08
C VAL A 45 -7.94 -9.26 0.29
N GLY A 46 -8.93 -8.54 0.79
CA GLY A 46 -8.86 -7.84 2.05
C GLY A 46 -10.02 -8.19 2.98
N TYR A 47 -9.73 -8.17 4.29
CA TYR A 47 -10.72 -8.20 5.36
C TYR A 47 -10.86 -6.80 5.94
N ILE A 48 -12.09 -6.32 6.05
CA ILE A 48 -12.40 -4.96 6.49
C ILE A 48 -12.86 -5.02 7.95
N PHE A 49 -12.40 -4.06 8.76
CA PHE A 49 -12.69 -4.04 10.19
C PHE A 49 -13.91 -3.19 10.55
N ASP A 50 -14.43 -2.43 9.59
CA ASP A 50 -15.44 -1.39 9.81
C ASP A 50 -16.71 -1.69 9.01
N GLU A 51 -17.85 -1.76 9.72
CA GLU A 51 -19.15 -1.89 9.07
C GLU A 51 -19.49 -0.66 8.20
N PRO A 52 -20.17 -0.84 7.05
CA PRO A 52 -20.93 -2.02 6.62
C PRO A 52 -20.15 -3.00 5.74
N TYR A 53 -18.84 -2.88 5.63
CA TYR A 53 -18.03 -3.65 4.70
C TYR A 53 -17.56 -4.97 5.31
N ASP A 54 -17.60 -6.05 4.55
CA ASP A 54 -17.16 -7.38 4.96
C ASP A 54 -15.74 -7.70 4.45
N PHE A 55 -15.57 -7.67 3.14
CA PHE A 55 -14.30 -7.99 2.49
C PHE A 55 -14.09 -7.15 1.22
N SER A 56 -12.87 -7.20 0.70
CA SER A 56 -12.54 -6.54 -0.56
C SER A 56 -11.85 -7.50 -1.53
N LEU A 57 -12.09 -7.26 -2.82
CA LEU A 57 -11.34 -7.87 -3.91
C LEU A 57 -10.82 -6.77 -4.83
N GLY A 58 -9.61 -6.95 -5.34
CA GLY A 58 -9.03 -6.00 -6.25
C GLY A 58 -7.94 -6.59 -7.13
N ALA A 59 -7.60 -5.83 -8.15
CA ALA A 59 -6.43 -6.08 -8.99
C ALA A 59 -5.65 -4.78 -9.16
N ASP A 60 -4.33 -4.89 -9.17
CA ASP A 60 -3.46 -3.72 -9.31
C ASP A 60 -2.31 -3.95 -10.29
N VAL A 61 -1.79 -2.83 -10.78
CA VAL A 61 -0.54 -2.74 -11.51
C VAL A 61 0.40 -1.85 -10.70
N ARG A 62 1.62 -2.31 -10.48
CA ARG A 62 2.67 -1.59 -9.78
C ARG A 62 3.88 -1.40 -10.68
N LEU A 63 4.25 -0.15 -10.92
CA LEU A 63 5.54 0.22 -11.46
C LEU A 63 6.52 0.40 -10.29
N GLN A 64 7.65 -0.29 -10.33
CA GLN A 64 8.73 -0.18 -9.35
C GLN A 64 9.98 0.33 -10.06
N TYR A 65 10.63 1.32 -9.48
CA TYR A 65 11.93 1.83 -9.90
C TYR A 65 12.95 1.54 -8.81
N ASP A 66 13.91 0.68 -9.12
CA ASP A 66 14.94 0.27 -8.16
C ASP A 66 16.04 1.33 -8.09
N LEU A 67 16.14 2.02 -6.94
CA LEU A 67 17.17 3.02 -6.67
C LEU A 67 18.50 2.34 -6.33
N THR A 68 18.43 1.29 -5.53
CA THR A 68 19.57 0.45 -5.14
C THR A 68 19.11 -1.01 -5.11
N GLN A 69 20.02 -1.96 -4.81
CA GLN A 69 19.64 -3.36 -4.60
C GLN A 69 18.58 -3.56 -3.50
N ARG A 70 18.49 -2.62 -2.55
CA ARG A 70 17.62 -2.75 -1.37
C ARG A 70 16.52 -1.71 -1.27
N THR A 71 16.49 -0.72 -2.15
CA THR A 71 15.50 0.35 -2.05
C THR A 71 14.88 0.64 -3.40
N SER A 72 13.58 0.83 -3.41
CA SER A 72 12.82 1.11 -4.62
C SER A 72 11.72 2.13 -4.36
N LEU A 73 11.40 2.92 -5.38
CA LEU A 73 10.18 3.71 -5.46
C LEU A 73 9.11 2.90 -6.16
N THR A 74 7.87 3.07 -5.74
CA THR A 74 6.71 2.39 -6.33
C THR A 74 5.60 3.36 -6.69
N LEU A 75 4.93 3.07 -7.80
CA LEU A 75 3.67 3.69 -8.18
C LEU A 75 2.67 2.58 -8.45
N THR A 76 1.56 2.56 -7.70
CA THR A 76 0.55 1.50 -7.77
C THR A 76 -0.80 2.09 -8.12
N THR A 77 -1.49 1.50 -9.08
CA THR A 77 -2.89 1.80 -9.41
C THR A 77 -3.65 0.51 -9.73
N GLY A 78 -4.97 0.57 -9.73
CA GLY A 78 -5.79 -0.61 -10.00
C GLY A 78 -7.26 -0.36 -9.77
N PHE A 79 -7.99 -1.41 -9.46
CA PHE A 79 -9.38 -1.34 -9.06
C PHE A 79 -9.60 -2.23 -7.84
N THR A 80 -10.34 -1.74 -6.87
CA THR A 80 -10.73 -2.49 -5.67
C THR A 80 -12.21 -2.28 -5.41
N ASN A 81 -12.91 -3.36 -5.09
CA ASN A 81 -14.30 -3.36 -4.68
C ASN A 81 -14.40 -3.75 -3.21
N LEU A 82 -15.08 -2.94 -2.41
CA LEU A 82 -15.47 -3.24 -1.03
C LEU A 82 -16.88 -3.81 -1.06
N PHE A 83 -17.00 -5.07 -0.67
CA PHE A 83 -18.28 -5.76 -0.65
C PHE A 83 -19.00 -5.45 0.66
N ILE A 84 -20.29 -5.14 0.53
CA ILE A 84 -21.19 -4.85 1.63
C ILE A 84 -22.17 -6.01 1.73
N GLY A 85 -22.38 -6.53 2.94
CA GLY A 85 -23.45 -7.49 3.20
C GLY A 85 -24.82 -6.83 3.08
N ASP A 86 -25.85 -7.62 2.73
CA ASP A 86 -27.22 -7.19 2.51
C ASP A 86 -27.42 -6.36 1.22
N ASP A 87 -28.64 -5.91 0.94
CA ASP A 87 -29.11 -5.23 -0.29
C ASP A 87 -28.50 -3.82 -0.52
N ILE A 88 -27.30 -3.55 -0.02
CA ILE A 88 -26.58 -2.28 -0.18
C ILE A 88 -25.56 -2.42 -1.31
N GLU A 89 -25.44 -1.39 -2.14
CA GLU A 89 -24.50 -1.39 -3.27
C GLU A 89 -23.05 -1.30 -2.82
N ASP A 90 -22.20 -2.14 -3.42
CA ASP A 90 -20.76 -2.20 -3.16
C ASP A 90 -20.03 -0.89 -3.50
N LEU A 91 -18.93 -0.61 -2.82
CA LEU A 91 -18.08 0.54 -3.10
C LEU A 91 -16.85 0.16 -3.93
N GLY A 92 -16.89 0.46 -5.21
CA GLY A 92 -15.73 0.33 -6.10
C GLY A 92 -14.93 1.61 -6.20
N PHE A 93 -13.60 1.49 -6.18
CA PHE A 93 -12.71 2.63 -6.30
C PHE A 93 -11.41 2.31 -7.06
N ILE A 94 -10.77 3.35 -7.59
CA ILE A 94 -9.46 3.32 -8.23
C ILE A 94 -8.44 3.92 -7.26
N PRO A 95 -7.52 3.14 -6.67
CA PRO A 95 -6.42 3.66 -5.88
C PRO A 95 -5.30 4.16 -6.79
N VAL A 96 -4.68 5.28 -6.42
CA VAL A 96 -3.40 5.75 -6.97
C VAL A 96 -2.47 6.01 -5.79
N LYS A 97 -1.39 5.22 -5.68
CA LYS A 97 -0.48 5.23 -4.54
C LYS A 97 0.97 5.36 -4.99
N ALA A 98 1.72 6.23 -4.34
CA ALA A 98 3.18 6.27 -4.44
C ALA A 98 3.78 5.72 -3.15
N GLY A 99 4.91 5.02 -3.24
CA GLY A 99 5.50 4.39 -2.08
C GLY A 99 7.01 4.21 -2.16
N PHE A 100 7.55 3.86 -1.00
CA PHE A 100 8.93 3.50 -0.82
C PHE A 100 9.01 2.07 -0.27
N LYS A 101 9.81 1.23 -0.92
CA LYS A 101 10.03 -0.18 -0.59
C LYS A 101 11.48 -0.37 -0.15
N GLY A 102 11.69 -0.92 1.02
CA GLY A 102 13.02 -1.25 1.55
C GLY A 102 13.15 -2.74 1.82
N PHE A 103 14.14 -3.39 1.21
CA PHE A 103 14.43 -4.80 1.43
C PHE A 103 15.26 -5.00 2.69
N ILE A 104 14.87 -6.03 3.45
CA ILE A 104 15.53 -6.51 4.67
C ILE A 104 15.77 -8.02 4.52
N PHE A 105 16.65 -8.61 5.32
CA PHE A 105 16.94 -10.04 5.34
C PHE A 105 17.10 -10.67 3.93
N GLU A 106 18.34 -10.80 3.49
CA GLU A 106 18.74 -11.47 2.24
C GLU A 106 18.04 -10.95 0.97
N ASP A 107 17.63 -9.68 0.97
CA ASP A 107 16.97 -8.98 -0.15
C ASP A 107 15.68 -9.65 -0.67
N ARG A 108 14.99 -10.39 0.20
CA ARG A 108 13.71 -11.05 -0.10
C ARG A 108 12.53 -10.51 0.68
N PHE A 109 12.73 -10.28 1.98
CA PHE A 109 11.71 -9.62 2.80
C PHE A 109 11.81 -8.12 2.64
N TYR A 110 10.68 -7.43 2.67
CA TYR A 110 10.66 -5.99 2.57
C TYR A 110 9.61 -5.36 3.48
N LEU A 111 9.88 -4.11 3.83
CA LEU A 111 8.90 -3.18 4.37
C LEU A 111 8.59 -2.15 3.29
N MET A 112 7.32 -1.76 3.18
CA MET A 112 6.92 -0.75 2.23
C MET A 112 5.86 0.15 2.86
N GLY A 113 5.95 1.45 2.58
CA GLY A 113 4.92 2.42 2.89
C GLY A 113 4.42 3.07 1.61
N GLU A 114 3.11 3.07 1.41
CA GLU A 114 2.46 3.76 0.31
C GLU A 114 1.51 4.83 0.85
N VAL A 115 1.44 5.96 0.16
CA VAL A 115 0.47 7.03 0.38
C VAL A 115 -0.16 7.42 -0.95
N GLY A 116 -1.44 7.75 -0.93
CA GLY A 116 -2.14 8.09 -2.16
C GLY A 116 -3.58 8.50 -1.94
N ALA A 117 -4.37 8.36 -2.99
CA ALA A 117 -5.78 8.65 -2.98
C ALA A 117 -6.58 7.46 -3.57
N ALA A 118 -7.75 7.23 -3.03
CA ALA A 118 -8.75 6.29 -3.53
C ALA A 118 -9.90 7.09 -4.12
N PHE A 119 -10.13 6.94 -5.42
CA PHE A 119 -11.18 7.62 -6.17
C PHE A 119 -12.37 6.67 -6.29
N ALA A 120 -13.47 6.95 -5.58
CA ALA A 120 -14.69 6.18 -5.72
C ALA A 120 -15.27 6.35 -7.13
N VAL A 121 -15.71 5.24 -7.74
CA VAL A 121 -16.22 5.21 -9.12
C VAL A 121 -17.57 4.53 -9.26
N THR A 122 -18.19 4.11 -8.15
CA THR A 122 -19.52 3.49 -8.14
C THR A 122 -20.49 4.30 -7.30
N ASN A 123 -21.78 4.27 -7.69
CA ASN A 123 -22.94 4.70 -6.90
C ASN A 123 -23.01 6.17 -6.51
N ASP A 124 -22.81 7.09 -7.44
CA ASP A 124 -22.86 8.55 -7.19
C ASP A 124 -21.99 8.99 -5.99
N TYR A 125 -21.09 8.11 -5.54
CA TYR A 125 -20.17 8.37 -4.44
C TYR A 125 -18.95 9.10 -4.96
N ASP A 126 -19.05 10.42 -5.03
CA ASP A 126 -18.06 11.31 -5.67
C ASP A 126 -16.97 11.78 -4.68
N LYS A 127 -16.60 10.90 -3.72
CA LYS A 127 -15.57 11.24 -2.74
C LYS A 127 -14.23 10.61 -3.10
N THR A 128 -13.19 11.42 -2.94
CA THR A 128 -11.79 10.96 -2.94
C THR A 128 -11.33 10.82 -1.50
N SER A 129 -10.79 9.67 -1.15
CA SER A 129 -10.26 9.39 0.18
C SER A 129 -8.73 9.37 0.16
N LEU A 130 -8.11 9.99 1.17
CA LEU A 130 -6.70 9.78 1.45
C LEU A 130 -6.47 8.32 1.84
N LEU A 131 -5.45 7.70 1.26
CA LEU A 131 -5.10 6.31 1.46
C LEU A 131 -3.68 6.18 2.00
N LEU A 132 -3.54 5.49 3.13
CA LEU A 132 -2.25 5.09 3.72
C LEU A 132 -2.16 3.56 3.72
N ALA A 133 -1.02 3.03 3.28
CA ALA A 133 -0.86 1.58 3.12
C ALA A 133 0.53 1.07 3.50
N PRO A 134 0.85 0.95 4.80
CA PRO A 134 2.02 0.21 5.23
C PRO A 134 1.86 -1.29 4.94
N SER A 135 2.96 -1.93 4.53
CA SER A 135 2.98 -3.35 4.20
C SER A 135 4.30 -4.03 4.52
N ILE A 136 4.23 -5.32 4.73
CA ILE A 136 5.35 -6.24 4.80
C ILE A 136 5.18 -7.31 3.73
N GLY A 137 6.26 -7.70 3.07
CA GLY A 137 6.16 -8.70 2.01
C GLY A 137 7.42 -9.50 1.81
N TYR A 138 7.25 -10.50 0.97
CA TYR A 138 8.30 -11.39 0.48
C TYR A 138 8.28 -11.36 -1.03
N ALA A 139 9.40 -11.01 -1.63
CA ALA A 139 9.54 -10.94 -3.08
C ALA A 139 10.64 -11.87 -3.56
N THR A 140 10.33 -12.60 -4.64
CA THR A 140 11.30 -13.33 -5.45
C THR A 140 11.50 -12.60 -6.77
N LYS A 141 12.22 -13.22 -7.71
CA LYS A 141 12.41 -12.65 -9.04
C LYS A 141 11.08 -12.35 -9.76
N TYR A 142 10.05 -13.18 -9.57
CA TYR A 142 8.80 -13.11 -10.31
C TYR A 142 7.56 -12.97 -9.42
N ILE A 143 7.62 -13.39 -8.17
CA ILE A 143 6.47 -13.43 -7.27
C ILE A 143 6.69 -12.45 -6.13
N ASP A 144 5.68 -11.64 -5.86
CA ASP A 144 5.60 -10.71 -4.73
C ASP A 144 4.34 -11.04 -3.91
N LEU A 145 4.54 -11.48 -2.69
CA LEU A 145 3.48 -11.75 -1.71
C LEU A 145 3.59 -10.74 -0.59
N SER A 146 2.52 -10.02 -0.29
CA SER A 146 2.52 -9.01 0.77
C SER A 146 1.24 -8.96 1.58
N LEU A 147 1.40 -8.67 2.86
CA LEU A 147 0.34 -8.32 3.79
C LEU A 147 0.37 -6.80 3.98
N ARG A 148 -0.76 -6.14 3.74
CA ARG A 148 -0.89 -4.69 3.70
C ARG A 148 -2.04 -4.25 4.58
N TYR A 149 -1.80 -3.27 5.45
CA TYR A 149 -2.87 -2.56 6.13
C TYR A 149 -3.19 -1.31 5.32
N GLU A 150 -4.43 -1.14 4.91
CA GLU A 150 -4.90 0.03 4.18
C GLU A 150 -5.89 0.82 5.03
N TYR A 151 -5.71 2.13 5.09
CA TYR A 151 -6.60 3.03 5.80
C TYR A 151 -7.09 4.13 4.85
N TYR A 152 -8.40 4.21 4.72
CA TYR A 152 -9.12 5.18 3.88
C TYR A 152 -9.76 6.22 4.79
N ASN A 153 -9.26 7.44 4.80
CA ASN A 153 -9.64 8.47 5.77
C ASN A 153 -11.10 8.94 5.64
N ASP A 154 -11.62 9.02 4.41
CA ASP A 154 -12.89 9.68 4.10
C ASP A 154 -14.00 8.71 3.66
N PHE A 155 -13.75 7.40 3.68
CA PHE A 155 -14.78 6.41 3.36
C PHE A 155 -15.76 6.26 4.51
N PRO A 156 -17.08 6.18 4.22
CA PRO A 156 -18.14 6.17 5.22
C PRO A 156 -18.23 4.84 5.97
N LYS A 157 -18.68 4.94 7.21
CA LYS A 157 -19.05 3.81 8.07
C LYS A 157 -20.55 3.77 8.35
N ALA A 158 -21.07 2.61 8.72
CA ALA A 158 -22.48 2.41 9.07
C ALA A 158 -22.96 3.33 10.21
N ASN A 159 -22.10 3.71 11.13
CA ASN A 159 -22.41 4.58 12.27
C ASN A 159 -22.39 6.08 11.95
N GLY A 160 -22.30 6.48 10.67
CA GLY A 160 -22.20 7.86 10.21
C GLY A 160 -20.82 8.49 10.41
N GLY A 161 -19.80 7.71 10.84
CA GLY A 161 -18.40 8.12 10.90
C GLY A 161 -17.69 7.95 9.57
N GLU A 162 -16.44 8.41 9.52
CA GLU A 162 -15.54 8.24 8.39
C GLU A 162 -14.28 7.47 8.83
N GLY A 163 -13.55 6.90 7.84
CA GLY A 163 -12.29 6.23 8.07
C GLY A 163 -12.41 4.71 8.17
N VAL A 164 -12.19 4.02 7.07
CA VAL A 164 -12.26 2.56 6.92
C VAL A 164 -10.87 1.94 6.93
N GLY A 165 -10.69 0.87 7.69
CA GLY A 165 -9.44 0.11 7.75
C GLY A 165 -9.61 -1.32 7.25
N GLN A 166 -8.64 -1.80 6.47
CA GLN A 166 -8.60 -3.20 6.02
C GLN A 166 -7.21 -3.81 6.14
N LEU A 167 -7.17 -5.13 6.27
CA LEU A 167 -5.97 -5.94 6.12
C LEU A 167 -6.07 -6.72 4.82
N ALA A 168 -5.20 -6.45 3.86
CA ALA A 168 -5.23 -7.03 2.54
C ALA A 168 -4.01 -7.93 2.29
N LEU A 169 -4.24 -9.10 1.73
CA LEU A 169 -3.23 -9.97 1.16
C LEU A 169 -3.13 -9.71 -0.34
N ARG A 170 -1.92 -9.48 -0.83
CA ARG A 170 -1.62 -9.26 -2.25
C ARG A 170 -0.70 -10.35 -2.76
N LEU A 171 -1.05 -10.94 -3.90
CA LEU A 171 -0.19 -11.82 -4.68
C LEU A 171 0.01 -11.20 -6.06
N ALA A 172 1.27 -11.02 -6.46
CA ALA A 172 1.58 -10.42 -7.75
C ALA A 172 2.68 -11.18 -8.50
N TYR A 173 2.61 -11.06 -9.81
CA TYR A 173 3.67 -11.47 -10.72
C TYR A 173 4.37 -10.22 -11.26
N GLY A 174 5.70 -10.22 -11.18
CA GLY A 174 6.54 -9.11 -11.64
C GLY A 174 7.51 -9.53 -12.73
N PHE A 175 7.84 -8.58 -13.60
CA PHE A 175 8.82 -8.76 -14.66
C PHE A 175 9.64 -7.48 -14.85
N ASP A 176 10.90 -7.66 -15.23
CA ASP A 176 11.82 -6.57 -15.54
C ASP A 176 11.43 -5.96 -16.91
N LEU A 177 11.52 -4.61 -17.02
CA LEU A 177 11.24 -3.85 -18.23
C LEU A 177 12.53 -3.51 -18.96
#